data_a1b495c088b6e9a1fcb8175be2eb9107
#
_entry.id   a1b495c088b6e9a1fcb8175be2eb9107
#
_cell.length_a   1.000
_cell.length_b   1.000
_cell.length_c   1.000
_cell.angle_alpha   90.00
_cell.angle_beta   90.00
_cell.angle_gamma   90.00
#
_symmetry.space_group_name_H-M   'P 1'
#
loop_
_entity.id
_entity.type
_entity.pdbx_description
1 polymer ?
#
loop_
_entity_poly.entity_id
_entity_poly.type
_entity_poly.pdbx_seq_one_letter_code
_entity_poly.pdbx_strand_id
1 'polypeptide(L)'
;MVNNTNQRGFLSLDMAIGLMVLSIVITLATLWQFKQMDAQDYRIAADQQKTIAQAQVKYLKDNFAAVLANATPTVPVQITVPMLINTHYLPAGFSATNVFGQTILGLARKPNPNQLEVIVLTTGGQPIPEMGIRAIAEHLGGPGGFISKTDPDVVQGVRGGWQVALSNYAIAPGPGHTASALFLMDGTLANDYLYRNAVPGRPELNTMNTDLAMGGNNINDAGTITAAGNVSSAAELSGATAIISGETYTGGWFRTRGDTG
;
A
#
# COMPACT_ATOMS: atom_id res chain seq x y z
N MET A 1 -0.53 -55.99 -65.40
CA MET A 1 0.59 -55.51 -64.57
C MET A 1 0.15 -54.11 -64.11
N VAL A 2 -0.32 -54.05 -62.87
CA VAL A 2 -0.77 -52.74 -62.24
C VAL A 2 0.46 -52.14 -61.60
N ASN A 3 0.85 -50.99 -62.07
CA ASN A 3 1.99 -50.24 -61.53
C ASN A 3 1.59 -49.53 -60.27
N ASN A 4 1.99 -50.04 -59.12
CA ASN A 4 1.73 -49.49 -57.83
C ASN A 4 2.78 -48.38 -57.56
N THR A 5 2.51 -47.17 -58.01
CA THR A 5 3.37 -46.00 -57.72
C THR A 5 3.21 -45.65 -56.25
N ASN A 6 4.32 -45.80 -55.53
CA ASN A 6 4.46 -45.40 -54.12
C ASN A 6 4.26 -43.90 -53.92
N GLN A 7 3.06 -43.49 -53.60
CA GLN A 7 2.74 -42.12 -53.08
C GLN A 7 3.00 -41.99 -51.58
N ARG A 8 4.15 -42.47 -51.10
CA ARG A 8 4.43 -42.50 -49.64
C ARG A 8 5.20 -41.29 -49.13
N GLY A 9 5.59 -40.34 -49.98
CA GLY A 9 6.46 -39.23 -49.55
C GLY A 9 5.78 -37.88 -49.35
N PHE A 10 4.71 -37.58 -50.09
CA PHE A 10 4.08 -36.24 -50.05
C PHE A 10 3.13 -36.07 -48.85
N LEU A 11 2.38 -37.10 -48.50
CA LEU A 11 1.47 -37.08 -47.34
C LEU A 11 2.21 -36.92 -46.00
N SER A 12 3.47 -37.35 -45.90
CA SER A 12 4.25 -37.23 -44.68
C SER A 12 4.79 -35.83 -44.41
N LEU A 13 5.10 -35.02 -45.42
CA LEU A 13 5.61 -33.67 -45.27
C LEU A 13 4.54 -32.70 -44.88
N ASP A 14 3.37 -32.74 -45.51
CA ASP A 14 2.21 -31.92 -45.16
C ASP A 14 1.69 -32.24 -43.75
N MET A 15 1.65 -33.51 -43.40
CA MET A 15 1.29 -33.92 -42.01
C MET A 15 2.33 -33.43 -40.98
N ALA A 16 3.64 -33.51 -41.32
CA ALA A 16 4.69 -33.03 -40.44
C ALA A 16 4.59 -31.49 -40.20
N ILE A 17 4.37 -30.74 -41.27
CA ILE A 17 4.15 -29.28 -41.19
C ILE A 17 2.89 -28.97 -40.36
N GLY A 18 1.79 -29.67 -40.62
CA GLY A 18 0.54 -29.52 -39.89
C GLY A 18 0.68 -29.79 -38.38
N LEU A 19 1.39 -30.87 -38.01
CA LEU A 19 1.71 -31.21 -36.61
C LEU A 19 2.62 -30.15 -35.94
N MET A 20 3.60 -29.62 -36.71
CA MET A 20 4.47 -28.55 -36.19
C MET A 20 3.69 -27.28 -35.91
N VAL A 21 2.82 -26.85 -36.80
CA VAL A 21 1.94 -25.68 -36.57
C VAL A 21 1.01 -25.93 -35.41
N LEU A 22 0.38 -27.09 -35.32
CA LEU A 22 -0.53 -27.46 -34.22
C LEU A 22 0.20 -27.46 -32.87
N SER A 23 1.45 -27.98 -32.82
CA SER A 23 2.24 -27.98 -31.58
C SER A 23 2.58 -26.54 -31.11
N ILE A 24 2.88 -25.63 -32.01
CA ILE A 24 3.14 -24.22 -31.73
C ILE A 24 1.86 -23.56 -31.16
N VAL A 25 0.71 -23.78 -31.81
CA VAL A 25 -0.59 -23.22 -31.36
C VAL A 25 -0.96 -23.73 -29.96
N ILE A 26 -0.82 -25.04 -29.72
CA ILE A 26 -1.08 -25.64 -28.40
C ILE A 26 -0.14 -25.04 -27.36
N THR A 27 1.15 -24.91 -27.67
CA THR A 27 2.12 -24.34 -26.73
C THR A 27 1.76 -22.89 -26.38
N LEU A 28 1.42 -22.06 -27.37
CA LEU A 28 1.02 -20.67 -27.15
C LEU A 28 -0.28 -20.57 -26.33
N ALA A 29 -1.27 -21.41 -26.64
CA ALA A 29 -2.53 -21.47 -25.89
C ALA A 29 -2.30 -21.89 -24.45
N THR A 30 -1.44 -22.87 -24.21
CA THR A 30 -1.08 -23.33 -22.85
C THR A 30 -0.37 -22.24 -22.05
N LEU A 31 0.60 -21.54 -22.65
CA LEU A 31 1.30 -20.42 -22.01
C LEU A 31 0.34 -19.27 -21.66
N TRP A 32 -0.63 -19.00 -22.54
CA TRP A 32 -1.64 -17.97 -22.27
C TRP A 32 -2.56 -18.39 -21.10
N GLN A 33 -2.98 -19.65 -21.04
CA GLN A 33 -3.77 -20.19 -19.94
C GLN A 33 -3.03 -20.08 -18.59
N PHE A 34 -1.76 -20.46 -18.52
CA PHE A 34 -0.97 -20.33 -17.30
C PHE A 34 -0.92 -18.89 -16.79
N LYS A 35 -0.69 -17.90 -17.65
CA LYS A 35 -0.70 -16.49 -17.27
C LYS A 35 -2.05 -16.03 -16.73
N GLN A 36 -3.15 -16.55 -17.24
CA GLN A 36 -4.49 -16.23 -16.73
C GLN A 36 -4.73 -16.84 -15.35
N MET A 37 -4.27 -18.07 -15.13
CA MET A 37 -4.35 -18.73 -13.84
C MET A 37 -3.52 -17.98 -12.79
N ASP A 38 -2.29 -17.62 -13.10
CA ASP A 38 -1.44 -16.83 -12.20
C ASP A 38 -2.10 -15.51 -11.79
N ALA A 39 -2.67 -14.78 -12.76
CA ALA A 39 -3.37 -13.52 -12.49
C ALA A 39 -4.59 -13.70 -11.58
N GLN A 40 -5.31 -14.82 -11.71
CA GLN A 40 -6.43 -15.16 -10.84
C GLN A 40 -5.95 -15.49 -9.43
N ASP A 41 -4.89 -16.27 -9.29
CA ASP A 41 -4.31 -16.66 -8.01
C ASP A 41 -3.79 -15.43 -7.24
N TYR A 42 -3.19 -14.45 -7.95
CA TYR A 42 -2.76 -13.19 -7.34
C TYR A 42 -3.94 -12.38 -6.79
N ARG A 43 -5.07 -12.34 -7.51
CA ARG A 43 -6.28 -11.67 -7.02
C ARG A 43 -6.87 -12.35 -5.80
N ILE A 44 -6.98 -13.67 -5.83
CA ILE A 44 -7.49 -14.47 -4.71
C ILE A 44 -6.62 -14.25 -3.46
N ALA A 45 -5.29 -14.29 -3.60
CA ALA A 45 -4.36 -14.04 -2.51
C ALA A 45 -4.51 -12.61 -1.95
N ALA A 46 -4.66 -11.61 -2.82
CA ALA A 46 -4.88 -10.22 -2.43
C ALA A 46 -6.21 -10.04 -1.67
N ASP A 47 -7.31 -10.59 -2.18
CA ASP A 47 -8.63 -10.48 -1.57
C ASP A 47 -8.67 -11.17 -0.19
N GLN A 48 -8.03 -12.32 -0.07
CA GLN A 48 -7.88 -13.02 1.20
C GLN A 48 -7.09 -12.16 2.20
N GLN A 49 -5.92 -11.65 1.82
CA GLN A 49 -5.10 -10.80 2.68
C GLN A 49 -5.83 -9.51 3.08
N LYS A 50 -6.58 -8.91 2.17
CA LYS A 50 -7.42 -7.74 2.42
C LYS A 50 -8.51 -8.04 3.45
N THR A 51 -9.18 -9.18 3.34
CA THR A 51 -10.21 -9.63 4.29
C THR A 51 -9.62 -9.81 5.69
N ILE A 52 -8.45 -10.46 5.79
CA ILE A 52 -7.75 -10.64 7.06
C ILE A 52 -7.32 -9.28 7.63
N ALA A 53 -6.77 -8.38 6.82
CA ALA A 53 -6.37 -7.04 7.25
C ALA A 53 -7.57 -6.25 7.81
N GLN A 54 -8.72 -6.31 7.16
CA GLN A 54 -9.95 -5.68 7.64
C GLN A 54 -10.44 -6.27 8.97
N ALA A 55 -10.36 -7.60 9.13
CA ALA A 55 -10.71 -8.27 10.38
C ALA A 55 -9.75 -7.85 11.52
N GLN A 56 -8.45 -7.73 11.21
CA GLN A 56 -7.45 -7.26 12.17
C GLN A 56 -7.69 -5.81 12.60
N VAL A 57 -8.09 -4.93 11.68
CA VAL A 57 -8.46 -3.54 12.02
C VAL A 57 -9.61 -3.52 13.03
N LYS A 58 -10.65 -4.33 12.82
CA LYS A 58 -11.78 -4.42 13.76
C LYS A 58 -11.33 -4.96 15.11
N TYR A 59 -10.58 -6.07 15.11
CA TYR A 59 -10.02 -6.65 16.33
C TYR A 59 -9.17 -5.63 17.12
N LEU A 60 -8.29 -4.92 16.41
CA LEU A 60 -7.40 -3.93 17.02
C LEU A 60 -8.16 -2.73 17.61
N LYS A 61 -9.24 -2.28 16.96
CA LYS A 61 -10.09 -1.22 17.48
C LYS A 61 -10.74 -1.62 18.82
N ASP A 62 -11.28 -2.84 18.88
CA ASP A 62 -11.98 -3.33 20.06
C ASP A 62 -11.02 -3.73 21.19
N ASN A 63 -9.78 -4.10 20.87
CA ASN A 63 -8.78 -4.59 21.81
C ASN A 63 -7.54 -3.68 21.91
N PHE A 64 -7.63 -2.41 21.49
CA PHE A 64 -6.49 -1.51 21.38
C PHE A 64 -5.66 -1.42 22.65
N ALA A 65 -6.29 -1.17 23.80
CA ALA A 65 -5.59 -1.04 25.08
C ALA A 65 -4.85 -2.32 25.48
N ALA A 66 -5.46 -3.48 25.24
CA ALA A 66 -4.84 -4.77 25.57
C ALA A 66 -3.63 -5.08 24.67
N VAL A 67 -3.75 -4.80 23.36
CA VAL A 67 -2.65 -4.98 22.42
C VAL A 67 -1.52 -3.97 22.72
N LEU A 68 -1.87 -2.71 22.98
CA LEU A 68 -0.89 -1.66 23.32
C LEU A 68 -0.12 -1.97 24.60
N ALA A 69 -0.76 -2.57 25.60
CA ALA A 69 -0.13 -2.97 26.86
C ALA A 69 0.90 -4.10 26.67
N ASN A 70 0.67 -5.00 25.71
CA ASN A 70 1.52 -6.16 25.45
C ASN A 70 2.55 -5.93 24.34
N ALA A 71 2.37 -4.92 23.50
CA ALA A 71 3.31 -4.59 22.43
C ALA A 71 4.47 -3.75 22.94
N THR A 72 5.66 -3.98 22.38
CA THR A 72 6.85 -3.15 22.62
C THR A 72 7.38 -2.57 21.30
N PRO A 73 8.35 -1.65 21.31
CA PRO A 73 8.94 -1.13 20.07
C PRO A 73 9.63 -2.19 19.20
N THR A 74 10.11 -3.29 19.81
CA THR A 74 10.91 -4.33 19.13
C THR A 74 10.30 -5.72 19.19
N VAL A 75 9.32 -5.96 20.09
CA VAL A 75 8.61 -7.24 20.18
C VAL A 75 7.14 -7.00 19.88
N PRO A 76 6.68 -7.36 18.68
CA PRO A 76 5.29 -7.17 18.27
C PRO A 76 4.37 -8.21 18.90
N VAL A 77 3.12 -7.83 19.11
CA VAL A 77 2.04 -8.78 19.39
C VAL A 77 1.61 -9.43 18.07
N GLN A 78 1.54 -10.77 18.08
CA GLN A 78 1.09 -11.52 16.91
C GLN A 78 -0.43 -11.68 16.92
N ILE A 79 -1.06 -11.38 15.79
CA ILE A 79 -2.49 -11.54 15.56
C ILE A 79 -2.67 -12.56 14.44
N THR A 80 -3.04 -13.78 14.81
CA THR A 80 -3.15 -14.91 13.88
C THR A 80 -4.58 -15.09 13.38
N VAL A 81 -4.74 -15.74 12.22
CA VAL A 81 -6.07 -16.06 11.66
C VAL A 81 -6.89 -16.95 12.61
N PRO A 82 -6.34 -18.00 13.24
CA PRO A 82 -7.08 -18.76 14.24
C PRO A 82 -7.59 -17.91 15.42
N MET A 83 -6.80 -16.92 15.87
CA MET A 83 -7.22 -15.99 16.92
C MET A 83 -8.42 -15.14 16.45
N LEU A 84 -8.40 -14.64 15.22
CA LEU A 84 -9.51 -13.86 14.64
C LEU A 84 -10.78 -14.71 14.45
N ILE A 85 -10.65 -16.00 14.16
CA ILE A 85 -11.76 -16.96 14.10
C ILE A 85 -12.34 -17.18 15.50
N ASN A 86 -11.50 -17.47 16.49
CA ASN A 86 -11.92 -17.74 17.86
C ASN A 86 -12.58 -16.52 18.53
N THR A 87 -12.21 -15.32 18.09
CA THR A 87 -12.80 -14.05 18.56
C THR A 87 -13.91 -13.52 17.65
N HIS A 88 -14.37 -14.30 16.67
CA HIS A 88 -15.50 -14.03 15.78
C HIS A 88 -15.31 -12.83 14.82
N TYR A 89 -14.07 -12.40 14.56
CA TYR A 89 -13.76 -11.39 13.52
C TYR A 89 -13.62 -12.00 12.12
N LEU A 90 -13.41 -13.33 12.05
CA LEU A 90 -13.46 -14.12 10.82
C LEU A 90 -14.41 -15.30 10.99
N PRO A 91 -15.07 -15.76 9.92
CA PRO A 91 -15.96 -16.92 9.99
C PRO A 91 -15.17 -18.19 10.27
N ALA A 92 -15.85 -19.17 10.90
CA ALA A 92 -15.30 -20.50 11.07
C ALA A 92 -14.93 -21.14 9.72
N GLY A 93 -13.76 -21.79 9.67
CA GLY A 93 -13.26 -22.41 8.44
C GLY A 93 -12.53 -21.44 7.48
N PHE A 94 -12.34 -20.17 7.84
CA PHE A 94 -11.51 -19.27 7.04
C PHE A 94 -10.06 -19.77 6.99
N SER A 95 -9.46 -19.83 5.79
CA SER A 95 -8.10 -20.35 5.62
C SER A 95 -7.05 -19.36 6.16
N ALA A 96 -6.12 -19.89 6.95
CA ALA A 96 -4.96 -19.11 7.42
C ALA A 96 -3.85 -18.99 6.37
N THR A 97 -3.91 -19.79 5.30
CA THR A 97 -2.91 -19.82 4.22
C THR A 97 -3.54 -19.41 2.90
N ASN A 98 -2.77 -18.69 2.09
CA ASN A 98 -3.18 -18.32 0.74
C ASN A 98 -2.97 -19.48 -0.26
N VAL A 99 -3.30 -19.26 -1.53
CA VAL A 99 -3.17 -20.25 -2.62
C VAL A 99 -1.72 -20.70 -2.86
N PHE A 100 -0.72 -19.93 -2.38
CA PHE A 100 0.70 -20.29 -2.43
C PHE A 100 1.19 -21.02 -1.17
N GLY A 101 0.28 -21.39 -0.26
CA GLY A 101 0.61 -22.02 1.02
C GLY A 101 1.28 -21.07 2.03
N GLN A 102 1.30 -19.77 1.78
CA GLN A 102 1.88 -18.79 2.70
C GLN A 102 0.88 -18.47 3.82
N THR A 103 1.34 -18.51 5.06
CA THR A 103 0.53 -18.14 6.24
C THR A 103 0.46 -16.62 6.36
N ILE A 104 -0.75 -16.11 6.62
CA ILE A 104 -1.00 -14.68 6.82
C ILE A 104 -1.11 -14.40 8.32
N LEU A 105 -0.33 -13.44 8.80
CA LEU A 105 -0.36 -13.00 10.20
C LEU A 105 -0.20 -11.49 10.32
N GLY A 106 -0.73 -10.93 11.39
CA GLY A 106 -0.53 -9.55 11.78
C GLY A 106 0.50 -9.41 12.89
N LEU A 107 1.30 -8.38 12.81
CA LEU A 107 2.29 -8.01 13.80
C LEU A 107 2.05 -6.56 14.23
N ALA A 108 1.68 -6.37 15.50
CA ALA A 108 1.42 -5.07 16.09
C ALA A 108 2.57 -4.68 17.03
N ARG A 109 3.30 -3.61 16.70
CA ARG A 109 4.34 -3.06 17.58
C ARG A 109 3.92 -1.69 18.11
N LYS A 110 4.55 -1.25 19.21
CA LYS A 110 4.31 0.04 19.85
C LYS A 110 5.54 0.93 19.70
N PRO A 111 5.66 1.70 18.60
CA PRO A 111 6.81 2.60 18.43
C PRO A 111 6.79 3.77 19.41
N ASN A 112 5.60 4.26 19.77
CA ASN A 112 5.36 5.35 20.71
C ASN A 112 4.29 4.96 21.74
N PRO A 113 4.19 5.64 22.89
CA PRO A 113 3.33 5.23 24.01
C PRO A 113 1.86 4.95 23.68
N ASN A 114 1.25 5.70 22.75
CA ASN A 114 -0.18 5.58 22.40
C ASN A 114 -0.40 5.16 20.93
N GLN A 115 0.63 4.64 20.27
CA GLN A 115 0.58 4.32 18.87
C GLN A 115 0.84 2.84 18.63
N LEU A 116 0.01 2.21 17.81
CA LEU A 116 0.28 0.88 17.26
C LEU A 116 0.58 1.01 15.78
N GLU A 117 1.71 0.44 15.40
CA GLU A 117 2.08 0.23 14.00
C GLU A 117 1.92 -1.25 13.70
N VAL A 118 1.06 -1.55 12.75
CA VAL A 118 0.67 -2.92 12.45
C VAL A 118 0.98 -3.24 11.00
N ILE A 119 1.61 -4.39 10.79
CA ILE A 119 1.82 -4.95 9.47
C ILE A 119 1.15 -6.31 9.39
N VAL A 120 0.36 -6.53 8.36
CA VAL A 120 -0.18 -7.85 7.99
C VAL A 120 0.69 -8.38 6.89
N LEU A 121 1.35 -9.50 7.10
CA LEU A 121 2.27 -10.06 6.11
C LEU A 121 2.09 -11.56 5.92
N THR A 122 2.62 -12.06 4.81
CA THR A 122 2.70 -13.49 4.52
C THR A 122 4.07 -14.04 4.92
N THR A 123 4.11 -15.32 5.32
CA THR A 123 5.33 -16.02 5.70
C THR A 123 5.26 -17.49 5.35
N GLY A 124 6.40 -18.13 5.09
CA GLY A 124 6.46 -19.53 4.68
C GLY A 124 5.83 -19.81 3.32
N GLY A 125 5.49 -21.06 3.03
CA GLY A 125 4.92 -21.46 1.76
C GLY A 125 5.87 -21.29 0.57
N GLN A 126 5.32 -21.13 -0.63
CA GLN A 126 6.09 -20.94 -1.85
C GLN A 126 6.33 -19.43 -2.10
N PRO A 127 7.57 -19.02 -2.39
CA PRO A 127 7.86 -17.63 -2.75
C PRO A 127 7.20 -17.26 -4.09
N ILE A 128 6.46 -16.17 -4.09
CA ILE A 128 5.76 -15.66 -5.28
C ILE A 128 6.78 -14.90 -6.15
N PRO A 129 6.74 -15.05 -7.49
CA PRO A 129 7.59 -14.28 -8.39
C PRO A 129 7.44 -12.76 -8.20
N GLU A 130 8.50 -12.00 -8.53
CA GLU A 130 8.54 -10.53 -8.35
C GLU A 130 7.34 -9.79 -8.99
N MET A 131 6.93 -10.20 -10.19
CA MET A 131 5.74 -9.63 -10.84
C MET A 131 4.46 -9.94 -10.07
N GLY A 132 4.35 -11.13 -9.48
CA GLY A 132 3.19 -11.56 -8.71
C GLY A 132 3.04 -10.80 -7.40
N ILE A 133 4.12 -10.64 -6.63
CA ILE A 133 4.06 -9.87 -5.37
C ILE A 133 3.68 -8.41 -5.62
N ARG A 134 4.16 -7.81 -6.72
CA ARG A 134 3.79 -6.45 -7.13
C ARG A 134 2.32 -6.36 -7.53
N ALA A 135 1.83 -7.35 -8.31
CA ALA A 135 0.43 -7.41 -8.71
C ALA A 135 -0.49 -7.56 -7.48
N ILE A 136 -0.15 -8.43 -6.52
CA ILE A 136 -0.89 -8.57 -5.26
C ILE A 136 -0.88 -7.26 -4.48
N ALA A 137 0.29 -6.61 -4.33
CA ALA A 137 0.41 -5.35 -3.61
C ALA A 137 -0.41 -4.22 -4.26
N GLU A 138 -0.48 -4.18 -5.60
CA GLU A 138 -1.35 -3.25 -6.32
C GLU A 138 -2.85 -3.51 -6.07
N HIS A 139 -3.27 -4.77 -6.02
CA HIS A 139 -4.65 -5.13 -5.66
C HIS A 139 -5.00 -4.79 -4.21
N LEU A 140 -4.05 -4.86 -3.29
CA LEU A 140 -4.21 -4.42 -1.90
C LEU A 140 -4.37 -2.89 -1.80
N GLY A 141 -3.90 -2.14 -2.79
CA GLY A 141 -4.01 -0.68 -2.86
C GLY A 141 -2.96 0.05 -2.02
N GLY A 142 -3.30 1.23 -1.51
CA GLY A 142 -2.36 2.08 -0.75
C GLY A 142 -1.65 1.38 0.41
N PRO A 143 -2.31 0.55 1.22
CA PRO A 143 -1.66 -0.23 2.27
C PRO A 143 -0.77 -1.37 1.76
N GLY A 144 -0.94 -1.77 0.50
CA GLY A 144 -0.25 -2.92 -0.09
C GLY A 144 1.26 -2.72 -0.21
N GLY A 145 2.00 -3.78 0.07
CA GLY A 145 3.44 -3.83 -0.03
C GLY A 145 3.96 -5.25 -0.30
N PHE A 146 5.24 -5.35 -0.56
CA PHE A 146 5.91 -6.59 -0.93
C PHE A 146 7.36 -6.59 -0.45
N ILE A 147 7.95 -7.78 -0.36
CA ILE A 147 9.37 -8.00 -0.04
C ILE A 147 10.07 -8.44 -1.31
N SER A 148 10.92 -7.56 -1.84
CA SER A 148 11.65 -7.78 -3.09
C SER A 148 12.92 -8.60 -2.88
N LYS A 149 13.41 -9.23 -3.95
CA LYS A 149 14.75 -9.87 -3.96
C LYS A 149 15.89 -8.87 -3.85
N THR A 150 15.67 -7.64 -4.29
CA THR A 150 16.70 -6.58 -4.23
C THR A 150 16.87 -6.00 -2.83
N ASP A 151 15.83 -6.07 -2.00
CA ASP A 151 15.84 -5.55 -0.64
C ASP A 151 15.01 -6.48 0.28
N PRO A 152 15.59 -7.64 0.69
CA PRO A 152 14.86 -8.69 1.38
C PRO A 152 14.52 -8.37 2.84
N ASP A 153 15.14 -7.34 3.41
CA ASP A 153 14.98 -6.94 4.81
C ASP A 153 13.94 -5.84 5.01
N VAL A 154 13.31 -5.42 3.92
CA VAL A 154 12.38 -4.29 3.91
C VAL A 154 11.09 -4.65 3.19
N VAL A 155 9.95 -4.25 3.76
CA VAL A 155 8.69 -4.19 3.02
C VAL A 155 8.61 -2.86 2.30
N GLN A 156 8.43 -2.90 1.01
CA GLN A 156 8.23 -1.74 0.15
C GLN A 156 6.75 -1.61 -0.18
N GLY A 157 6.17 -0.45 0.11
CA GLY A 157 4.81 -0.11 -0.29
C GLY A 157 4.69 0.04 -1.80
N VAL A 158 3.51 -0.22 -2.30
CA VAL A 158 3.15 0.02 -3.70
C VAL A 158 3.53 1.45 -4.10
N ARG A 159 4.21 1.61 -5.22
CA ARG A 159 4.66 2.91 -5.76
C ARG A 159 5.57 3.73 -4.83
N GLY A 160 6.25 3.08 -3.88
CA GLY A 160 7.14 3.74 -2.94
C GLY A 160 6.46 4.64 -1.92
N GLY A 161 5.14 4.46 -1.68
CA GLY A 161 4.37 5.30 -0.76
C GLY A 161 4.78 5.15 0.71
N TRP A 162 5.34 4.01 1.09
CA TRP A 162 5.84 3.72 2.44
C TRP A 162 6.90 2.61 2.40
N GLN A 163 7.68 2.53 3.47
CA GLN A 163 8.71 1.53 3.61
C GLN A 163 8.86 1.16 5.09
N VAL A 164 9.05 -0.14 5.39
CA VAL A 164 9.19 -0.64 6.75
C VAL A 164 10.29 -1.68 6.83
N ALA A 165 11.23 -1.50 7.74
CA ALA A 165 12.26 -2.49 8.03
C ALA A 165 11.67 -3.67 8.82
N LEU A 166 11.89 -4.90 8.34
CA LEU A 166 11.40 -6.13 8.97
C LEU A 166 12.05 -6.40 10.33
N SER A 167 13.25 -5.90 10.55
CA SER A 167 13.93 -5.94 11.85
C SER A 167 13.11 -5.31 12.98
N ASN A 168 12.27 -4.32 12.67
CA ASN A 168 11.37 -3.68 13.64
C ASN A 168 10.26 -4.63 14.15
N TYR A 169 10.01 -5.71 13.44
CA TYR A 169 8.96 -6.71 13.76
C TYR A 169 9.54 -8.07 14.16
N ALA A 170 10.84 -8.18 14.30
CA ALA A 170 11.55 -9.42 14.66
C ALA A 170 11.16 -10.61 13.75
N ILE A 171 10.96 -10.36 12.45
CA ILE A 171 10.59 -11.37 11.46
C ILE A 171 11.40 -11.18 10.17
N ALA A 172 11.69 -12.29 9.50
CA ALA A 172 12.37 -12.31 8.21
C ALA A 172 11.70 -13.33 7.27
N PRO A 173 10.57 -13.01 6.63
CA PRO A 173 9.90 -13.91 5.71
C PRO A 173 10.73 -14.25 4.47
N GLY A 174 11.57 -13.30 4.06
CA GLY A 174 12.34 -13.36 2.83
C GLY A 174 11.58 -12.83 1.60
N PRO A 175 12.23 -12.81 0.42
CA PRO A 175 11.62 -12.35 -0.82
C PRO A 175 10.44 -13.21 -1.26
N GLY A 176 9.53 -12.65 -2.04
CA GLY A 176 8.37 -13.35 -2.57
C GLY A 176 7.17 -13.39 -1.61
N HIS A 177 7.16 -12.52 -0.62
CA HIS A 177 6.08 -12.34 0.33
C HIS A 177 5.43 -10.96 0.19
N THR A 178 4.15 -10.87 0.57
CA THR A 178 3.36 -9.63 0.49
C THR A 178 3.02 -9.11 1.88
N ALA A 179 2.71 -7.83 1.98
CA ALA A 179 2.32 -7.21 3.23
C ALA A 179 1.24 -6.15 3.03
N SER A 180 0.59 -5.76 4.14
CA SER A 180 -0.29 -4.61 4.22
C SER A 180 0.04 -3.83 5.49
N ALA A 181 0.34 -2.54 5.35
CA ALA A 181 0.60 -1.67 6.49
C ALA A 181 -0.72 -1.11 7.05
N LEU A 182 -0.86 -1.13 8.38
CA LEU A 182 -1.98 -0.56 9.11
C LEU A 182 -1.42 0.32 10.23
N PHE A 183 -1.71 1.61 10.18
CA PHE A 183 -1.28 2.55 11.21
C PHE A 183 -2.48 2.92 12.07
N LEU A 184 -2.40 2.65 13.38
CA LEU A 184 -3.46 2.95 14.33
C LEU A 184 -2.93 3.88 15.43
N MET A 185 -3.62 4.98 15.64
CA MET A 185 -3.38 5.91 16.73
C MET A 185 -4.67 6.01 17.58
N ASP A 186 -4.55 5.83 18.89
CA ASP A 186 -5.67 5.88 19.85
C ASP A 186 -6.86 4.98 19.45
N GLY A 187 -6.60 3.79 18.87
CA GLY A 187 -7.63 2.85 18.44
C GLY A 187 -8.35 3.21 17.14
N THR A 188 -7.98 4.31 16.49
CA THR A 188 -8.45 4.69 15.17
C THR A 188 -7.39 4.43 14.12
N LEU A 189 -7.79 4.08 12.90
CA LEU A 189 -6.85 4.17 11.77
C LEU A 189 -6.39 5.61 11.69
N ALA A 190 -5.08 5.82 11.77
CA ALA A 190 -4.51 7.12 11.47
C ALA A 190 -4.79 7.41 9.99
N ASN A 191 -5.85 8.17 9.74
CA ASN A 191 -6.10 8.79 8.45
C ASN A 191 -5.21 10.03 8.33
N ASP A 192 -3.88 9.84 8.47
CA ASP A 192 -2.91 10.92 8.40
C ASP A 192 -2.69 11.44 6.97
N TYR A 193 -3.58 11.06 6.05
CA TYR A 193 -3.57 11.58 4.70
C TYR A 193 -4.51 12.77 4.60
N LEU A 194 -3.96 13.94 4.32
CA LEU A 194 -4.76 15.05 3.86
C LEU A 194 -5.29 14.71 2.45
N TYR A 195 -6.59 14.52 2.33
CA TYR A 195 -7.20 14.22 1.04
C TYR A 195 -7.09 15.44 0.12
N ARG A 196 -6.60 15.22 -1.10
CA ARG A 196 -6.45 16.29 -2.10
C ARG A 196 -7.77 16.80 -2.66
N ASN A 197 -8.80 15.95 -2.64
CA ASN A 197 -10.14 16.27 -3.10
C ASN A 197 -11.11 16.21 -1.93
N ALA A 198 -12.13 17.07 -1.94
CA ALA A 198 -13.20 17.03 -0.95
C ALA A 198 -13.92 15.67 -0.98
N VAL A 199 -14.11 15.08 0.20
CA VAL A 199 -14.91 13.86 0.37
C VAL A 199 -16.30 14.27 0.84
N PRO A 200 -17.37 14.05 0.03
CA PRO A 200 -18.72 14.45 0.43
C PRO A 200 -19.14 13.83 1.76
N GLY A 201 -19.63 14.66 2.69
CA GLY A 201 -20.05 14.25 4.01
C GLY A 201 -18.93 13.97 5.02
N ARG A 202 -17.66 14.16 4.64
CA ARG A 202 -16.50 13.91 5.48
C ARG A 202 -15.46 15.08 5.43
N PRO A 203 -15.85 16.31 5.84
CA PRO A 203 -14.97 17.49 5.77
C PRO A 203 -13.73 17.35 6.67
N GLU A 204 -13.78 16.53 7.72
CA GLU A 204 -12.67 16.28 8.61
C GLU A 204 -11.45 15.66 7.89
N LEU A 205 -11.65 14.97 6.77
CA LEU A 205 -10.57 14.36 5.99
C LEU A 205 -9.72 15.38 5.20
N ASN A 206 -10.21 16.60 5.06
CA ASN A 206 -9.49 17.73 4.46
C ASN A 206 -9.01 18.75 5.51
N THR A 207 -9.16 18.45 6.81
CA THR A 207 -8.81 19.34 7.92
C THR A 207 -7.53 18.86 8.59
N MET A 208 -6.57 19.77 8.78
CA MET A 208 -5.37 19.53 9.58
C MET A 208 -5.71 19.69 11.07
N ASN A 209 -5.37 18.69 11.88
CA ASN A 209 -5.56 18.71 13.33
C ASN A 209 -4.29 19.13 14.10
N THR A 210 -3.23 19.46 13.38
CA THR A 210 -1.93 19.90 13.91
C THR A 210 -1.32 20.92 12.97
N ASP A 211 -0.27 21.58 13.40
CA ASP A 211 0.47 22.51 12.57
C ASP A 211 1.12 21.81 11.37
N LEU A 212 1.10 22.47 10.23
CA LEU A 212 1.77 22.00 9.01
C LEU A 212 3.19 22.59 8.94
N ALA A 213 4.19 21.78 9.26
CA ALA A 213 5.59 22.13 9.08
C ALA A 213 6.03 21.83 7.64
N MET A 214 6.29 22.88 6.85
CA MET A 214 6.70 22.74 5.42
C MET A 214 8.18 22.37 5.25
N GLY A 215 8.98 22.32 6.32
CA GLY A 215 10.38 21.90 6.25
C GLY A 215 11.26 22.72 5.32
N GLY A 216 10.95 24.02 5.13
CA GLY A 216 11.65 24.90 4.20
C GLY A 216 11.13 24.86 2.75
N ASN A 217 10.08 24.08 2.48
CA ASN A 217 9.46 24.04 1.15
C ASN A 217 8.41 25.14 0.96
N ASN A 218 8.14 25.48 -0.28
CA ASN A 218 7.17 26.52 -0.65
C ASN A 218 5.75 25.98 -0.78
N ILE A 219 4.77 26.85 -0.59
CA ILE A 219 3.39 26.64 -1.04
C ILE A 219 3.26 27.38 -2.38
N ASN A 220 3.14 26.63 -3.48
CA ASN A 220 2.99 27.19 -4.83
C ASN A 220 1.52 27.10 -5.27
N ASP A 221 1.12 28.03 -6.15
CA ASP A 221 -0.19 28.04 -6.81
C ASP A 221 -1.40 28.08 -5.85
N ALA A 222 -1.22 28.68 -4.68
CA ALA A 222 -2.33 28.92 -3.77
C ALA A 222 -3.25 30.03 -4.33
N GLY A 223 -4.51 29.71 -4.59
CA GLY A 223 -5.49 30.70 -5.08
C GLY A 223 -5.79 31.78 -4.05
N THR A 224 -6.10 31.38 -2.82
CA THR A 224 -6.35 32.27 -1.69
C THR A 224 -5.84 31.64 -0.41
N ILE A 225 -5.19 32.44 0.45
CA ILE A 225 -4.83 32.03 1.81
C ILE A 225 -5.62 32.91 2.78
N THR A 226 -6.50 32.29 3.58
CA THR A 226 -7.27 32.95 4.61
C THR A 226 -6.76 32.55 5.99
N ALA A 227 -6.25 33.52 6.76
CA ALA A 227 -5.80 33.29 8.13
C ALA A 227 -6.84 33.87 9.09
N ALA A 228 -7.29 33.05 10.07
CA ALA A 228 -8.16 33.50 11.15
C ALA A 228 -7.40 34.29 12.24
N GLY A 229 -6.08 34.16 12.28
CA GLY A 229 -5.18 34.81 13.21
C GLY A 229 -4.09 35.61 12.50
N ASN A 230 -2.97 35.81 13.19
CA ASN A 230 -1.86 36.61 12.67
C ASN A 230 -1.12 35.89 11.54
N VAL A 231 -0.71 36.66 10.53
CA VAL A 231 0.28 36.23 9.52
C VAL A 231 1.61 36.89 9.89
N SER A 232 2.62 36.05 10.14
CA SER A 232 3.97 36.51 10.51
C SER A 232 4.97 36.05 9.45
N SER A 233 5.87 36.96 9.07
CA SER A 233 7.01 36.67 8.21
C SER A 233 8.29 37.16 8.88
N ALA A 234 9.33 36.30 8.94
CA ALA A 234 10.64 36.69 9.48
C ALA A 234 11.48 37.51 8.47
N ALA A 235 11.04 37.53 7.21
CA ALA A 235 11.72 38.27 6.14
C ALA A 235 10.79 39.32 5.51
N GLU A 236 10.49 39.16 4.24
CA GLU A 236 9.64 40.09 3.47
C GLU A 236 8.25 39.49 3.26
N LEU A 237 7.20 40.32 3.36
CA LEU A 237 5.87 40.02 2.86
C LEU A 237 5.65 40.91 1.61
N SER A 238 5.69 40.29 0.44
CA SER A 238 5.64 40.98 -0.86
C SER A 238 4.34 40.67 -1.60
N GLY A 239 3.72 41.66 -2.18
CA GLY A 239 2.49 41.56 -2.97
C GLY A 239 2.26 42.77 -3.85
N ALA A 240 1.37 42.63 -4.84
CA ALA A 240 1.03 43.77 -5.73
C ALA A 240 0.23 44.85 -5.02
N THR A 241 -0.63 44.46 -4.07
CA THR A 241 -1.48 45.40 -3.31
C THR A 241 -1.67 44.87 -1.89
N ALA A 242 -1.61 45.74 -0.89
CA ALA A 242 -2.03 45.48 0.47
C ALA A 242 -3.21 46.41 0.82
N ILE A 243 -4.33 45.82 1.28
CA ILE A 243 -5.48 46.56 1.79
C ILE A 243 -5.58 46.30 3.29
N ILE A 244 -5.42 47.36 4.10
CA ILE A 244 -5.45 47.28 5.56
C ILE A 244 -6.62 48.11 6.04
N SER A 245 -7.62 47.46 6.67
CA SER A 245 -8.82 48.14 7.17
C SER A 245 -8.70 48.68 8.61
N GLY A 246 -7.55 48.46 9.25
CA GLY A 246 -7.26 48.91 10.61
C GLY A 246 -5.99 49.72 10.71
N GLU A 247 -5.41 49.82 11.88
CA GLU A 247 -4.18 50.56 12.13
C GLU A 247 -2.94 49.79 11.67
N THR A 248 -1.95 50.51 11.18
CA THR A 248 -0.65 49.96 10.79
C THR A 248 0.42 50.48 11.75
N TYR A 249 1.04 49.57 12.51
CA TYR A 249 2.18 49.87 13.37
C TYR A 249 3.48 49.43 12.71
N THR A 250 4.41 50.36 12.57
CA THR A 250 5.75 50.05 12.06
C THR A 250 6.78 50.39 13.13
N GLY A 251 7.65 49.38 13.44
CA GLY A 251 8.79 49.60 14.35
C GLY A 251 9.96 50.37 13.74
N GLY A 252 9.83 50.79 12.49
CA GLY A 252 10.85 51.49 11.72
C GLY A 252 10.24 52.45 10.69
N TRP A 253 10.99 52.72 9.63
CA TRP A 253 10.53 53.62 8.57
C TRP A 253 9.49 52.95 7.68
N PHE A 254 8.32 53.55 7.56
CA PHE A 254 7.33 53.21 6.52
C PHE A 254 7.72 53.95 5.22
N ARG A 255 8.17 53.19 4.22
CA ARG A 255 8.47 53.76 2.89
C ARG A 255 7.37 53.37 1.93
N THR A 256 6.65 54.36 1.42
CA THR A 256 5.80 54.17 0.25
C THR A 256 6.67 54.36 -0.99
N ARG A 257 6.75 53.34 -1.84
CA ARG A 257 7.34 53.45 -3.18
C ARG A 257 6.21 53.92 -4.11
N GLY A 258 5.80 55.12 -3.95
CA GLY A 258 4.76 55.71 -4.76
C GLY A 258 5.23 57.06 -5.20
N ASP A 259 4.82 57.38 -6.36
CA ASP A 259 5.02 58.53 -7.16
C ASP A 259 5.28 59.80 -6.35
N THR A 260 6.34 60.50 -6.69
CA THR A 260 6.62 61.87 -6.32
C THR A 260 5.56 62.73 -6.95
N GLY A 261 4.45 62.97 -6.27
CA GLY A 261 3.56 64.08 -6.52
C GLY A 261 3.80 65.15 -5.49
#